data_6489cdd19a0f6deb7e3e609f81fb46c7
#
_entry.id   6489cdd19a0f6deb7e3e609f81fb46c7
#
_cell.length_a   1.000
_cell.length_b   1.000
_cell.length_c   1.000
_cell.angle_alpha   90.00
_cell.angle_beta   90.00
_cell.angle_gamma   90.00
#
_symmetry.space_group_name_H-M   'P 1'
#
loop_
_entity.id
_entity.type
_entity.pdbx_description
1 polymer ?
#
loop_
_entity_poly.entity_id
_entity_poly.type
_entity_poly.pdbx_seq_one_letter_code
_entity_poly.pdbx_strand_id
1 'polypeptide(L)'
;MKKENQAALILEGGGNRGVFTAGVLDYLMEQNTEFSYVTGVSAGACNAVDFVSKQRGRTRQCMILEDKEYSYISMGNMIKNRSLFDMDMLFDRYPNEIFPFDFDTYFQSNTECELVVTNCNTGEAEYLSEKEDRQKLMNICRASSSLPVVSPMVELDGEMYLDGGIADSIPVIHAMKKGYRKNVVILTRNYGYRKEKPGKSKALYVAAFREYPNLLNTLLNRYRNYNRTLDLIEKWEKEGHIFVIRPEMEPVGRAERDEEKLAAFYQHGYDLMKEKITDMETYLKQDNED
;
A
#
# COMPACT_ATOMS: atom_id res chain seq x y z
N MET A 1 8.20 26.06 1.69
CA MET A 1 8.44 25.61 3.10
C MET A 1 9.56 24.59 3.08
N LYS A 2 10.43 24.54 4.08
CA LYS A 2 11.44 23.47 4.17
C LYS A 2 10.71 22.15 4.42
N LYS A 3 11.16 21.03 3.80
CA LYS A 3 10.56 19.67 3.99
C LYS A 3 10.54 19.21 5.45
N GLU A 4 11.39 19.79 6.29
CA GLU A 4 11.51 19.52 7.73
C GLU A 4 10.21 19.77 8.52
N ASN A 5 9.32 20.64 8.03
CA ASN A 5 8.04 20.97 8.65
C ASN A 5 6.84 20.31 7.95
N GLN A 6 7.11 19.34 7.06
CA GLN A 6 6.10 18.64 6.28
C GLN A 6 5.98 17.20 6.78
N ALA A 7 4.74 16.68 6.81
CA ALA A 7 4.47 15.33 7.25
C ALA A 7 4.36 14.36 6.07
N ALA A 8 4.83 13.14 6.28
CA ALA A 8 4.68 12.00 5.37
C ALA A 8 3.65 11.01 5.89
N LEU A 9 2.84 10.46 4.98
CA LEU A 9 1.92 9.36 5.23
C LEU A 9 2.42 8.11 4.51
N ILE A 10 2.66 7.04 5.25
CA ILE A 10 3.24 5.80 4.75
C ILE A 10 2.24 4.66 4.90
N LEU A 11 1.88 4.01 3.78
CA LEU A 11 0.82 3.00 3.72
C LEU A 11 1.38 1.63 3.36
N GLU A 12 1.33 0.71 4.34
CA GLU A 12 1.73 -0.68 4.12
C GLU A 12 0.80 -1.39 3.14
N GLY A 13 1.35 -2.27 2.31
CA GLY A 13 0.59 -3.20 1.48
C GLY A 13 -0.03 -4.36 2.26
N GLY A 14 -1.09 -4.96 1.70
CA GLY A 14 -1.73 -6.05 2.45
C GLY A 14 -2.81 -6.84 1.72
N GLY A 15 -3.08 -6.59 0.43
CA GLY A 15 -4.28 -7.10 -0.23
C GLY A 15 -5.53 -6.59 0.50
N ASN A 16 -6.51 -7.45 0.75
CA ASN A 16 -7.77 -7.04 1.39
C ASN A 16 -7.63 -6.53 2.84
N ARG A 17 -6.46 -6.70 3.49
CA ARG A 17 -6.19 -5.98 4.75
C ARG A 17 -6.11 -4.47 4.57
N GLY A 18 -5.87 -3.99 3.36
CA GLY A 18 -5.91 -2.55 3.03
C GLY A 18 -7.25 -1.88 3.28
N VAL A 19 -8.33 -2.64 3.52
CA VAL A 19 -9.61 -2.08 3.91
C VAL A 19 -9.56 -1.41 5.31
N PHE A 20 -8.70 -1.87 6.22
CA PHE A 20 -8.40 -1.18 7.47
C PHE A 20 -7.78 0.20 7.19
N THR A 21 -6.78 0.24 6.31
CA THR A 21 -6.16 1.49 5.87
C THR A 21 -7.20 2.43 5.28
N ALA A 22 -8.14 1.92 4.46
CA ALA A 22 -9.23 2.73 3.91
C ALA A 22 -10.08 3.38 5.02
N GLY A 23 -10.43 2.63 6.07
CA GLY A 23 -11.17 3.18 7.21
C GLY A 23 -10.40 4.32 7.91
N VAL A 24 -9.10 4.14 8.16
CA VAL A 24 -8.23 5.18 8.72
C VAL A 24 -8.21 6.42 7.84
N LEU A 25 -8.02 6.25 6.53
CA LEU A 25 -7.92 7.35 5.57
C LEU A 25 -9.24 8.09 5.38
N ASP A 26 -10.36 7.38 5.38
CA ASP A 26 -11.68 7.99 5.27
C ASP A 26 -11.98 8.90 6.46
N TYR A 27 -11.55 8.53 7.67
CA TYR A 27 -11.64 9.43 8.81
C TYR A 27 -10.70 10.63 8.68
N LEU A 28 -9.45 10.43 8.25
CA LEU A 28 -8.51 11.54 8.00
C LEU A 28 -9.03 12.52 6.95
N MET A 29 -9.64 12.03 5.86
CA MET A 29 -10.26 12.88 4.84
C MET A 29 -11.46 13.65 5.38
N GLU A 30 -12.27 13.03 6.26
CA GLU A 30 -13.39 13.71 6.93
C GLU A 30 -12.92 14.87 7.82
N GLN A 31 -11.74 14.73 8.47
CA GLN A 31 -11.13 15.77 9.27
C GLN A 31 -10.32 16.78 8.42
N ASN A 32 -10.32 16.66 7.08
CA ASN A 32 -9.52 17.47 6.16
C ASN A 32 -8.02 17.45 6.49
N THR A 33 -7.51 16.32 6.98
CA THR A 33 -6.09 16.16 7.29
C THR A 33 -5.28 16.06 5.98
N GLU A 34 -4.24 16.87 5.87
CA GLU A 34 -3.38 16.91 4.68
C GLU A 34 -1.95 16.45 5.02
N PHE A 35 -1.32 15.79 4.06
CA PHE A 35 0.09 15.41 4.11
C PHE A 35 0.81 15.97 2.88
N SER A 36 2.06 16.37 3.05
CA SER A 36 2.87 16.87 1.94
C SER A 36 3.41 15.77 1.05
N TYR A 37 3.51 14.57 1.60
CA TYR A 37 4.00 13.36 0.93
C TYR A 37 3.17 12.14 1.36
N VAL A 38 2.78 11.36 0.38
CA VAL A 38 2.08 10.08 0.58
C VAL A 38 2.82 9.00 -0.20
N THR A 39 3.11 7.89 0.43
CA THR A 39 3.68 6.73 -0.26
C THR A 39 2.98 5.45 0.15
N GLY A 40 2.77 4.56 -0.81
CA GLY A 40 2.05 3.33 -0.58
C GLY A 40 2.55 2.15 -1.40
N VAL A 41 2.23 0.96 -0.94
CA VAL A 41 2.67 -0.31 -1.52
C VAL A 41 1.46 -1.21 -1.76
N SER A 42 1.29 -1.75 -2.99
CA SER A 42 0.21 -2.72 -3.27
C SER A 42 -1.18 -2.11 -2.94
N ALA A 43 -2.00 -2.73 -2.11
CA ALA A 43 -3.24 -2.12 -1.62
C ALA A 43 -3.03 -0.75 -0.97
N GLY A 44 -1.86 -0.51 -0.33
CA GLY A 44 -1.47 0.80 0.17
C GLY A 44 -1.24 1.83 -0.94
N ALA A 45 -0.78 1.40 -2.13
CA ALA A 45 -0.67 2.28 -3.30
C ALA A 45 -2.05 2.73 -3.81
N CYS A 46 -3.02 1.80 -3.88
CA CYS A 46 -4.40 2.14 -4.22
C CYS A 46 -5.03 3.11 -3.20
N ASN A 47 -4.83 2.85 -1.92
CA ASN A 47 -5.24 3.75 -0.84
C ASN A 47 -4.58 5.13 -0.94
N ALA A 48 -3.28 5.21 -1.34
CA ALA A 48 -2.56 6.46 -1.48
C ALA A 48 -3.17 7.36 -2.57
N VAL A 49 -3.46 6.80 -3.75
CA VAL A 49 -4.05 7.57 -4.84
C VAL A 49 -5.48 8.02 -4.51
N ASP A 50 -6.28 7.18 -3.83
CA ASP A 50 -7.63 7.53 -3.39
C ASP A 50 -7.61 8.65 -2.32
N PHE A 51 -6.63 8.62 -1.41
CA PHE A 51 -6.44 9.68 -0.42
C PHE A 51 -6.04 11.01 -1.09
N VAL A 52 -5.08 10.99 -2.02
CA VAL A 52 -4.59 12.19 -2.72
C VAL A 52 -5.66 12.79 -3.64
N SER A 53 -6.52 11.95 -4.23
CA SER A 53 -7.70 12.39 -5.00
C SER A 53 -8.89 12.79 -4.13
N LYS A 54 -8.76 12.72 -2.79
CA LYS A 54 -9.82 13.04 -1.82
C LYS A 54 -11.11 12.22 -2.02
N GLN A 55 -10.99 10.99 -2.54
CA GLN A 55 -12.14 10.11 -2.83
C GLN A 55 -12.49 9.24 -1.63
N ARG A 56 -13.10 9.85 -0.62
CA ARG A 56 -13.61 9.17 0.56
C ARG A 56 -14.55 8.03 0.18
N GLY A 57 -14.35 6.86 0.78
CA GLY A 57 -15.19 5.67 0.59
C GLY A 57 -14.88 4.88 -0.68
N ARG A 58 -14.08 5.38 -1.62
CA ARG A 58 -13.82 4.69 -2.90
C ARG A 58 -13.12 3.34 -2.69
N THR A 59 -12.03 3.28 -1.91
CA THR A 59 -11.35 2.02 -1.61
C THR A 59 -12.30 1.02 -0.92
N ARG A 60 -13.18 1.48 0.00
CA ARG A 60 -14.19 0.62 0.63
C ARG A 60 -15.12 0.01 -0.43
N GLN A 61 -15.65 0.82 -1.35
CA GLN A 61 -16.52 0.34 -2.43
C GLN A 61 -15.81 -0.68 -3.34
N CYS A 62 -14.53 -0.47 -3.66
CA CYS A 62 -13.74 -1.40 -4.46
C CYS A 62 -13.44 -2.73 -3.75
N MET A 63 -13.38 -2.76 -2.42
CA MET A 63 -13.01 -3.95 -1.65
C MET A 63 -14.20 -4.69 -1.03
N ILE A 64 -15.29 -3.99 -0.70
CA ILE A 64 -16.52 -4.53 -0.13
C ILE A 64 -17.61 -4.38 -1.19
N LEU A 65 -17.75 -5.39 -2.04
CA LEU A 65 -18.58 -5.33 -3.22
C LEU A 65 -20.01 -5.75 -2.88
N GLU A 66 -20.97 -4.85 -3.14
CA GLU A 66 -22.41 -5.15 -3.05
C GLU A 66 -22.87 -6.08 -4.19
N ASP A 67 -22.21 -6.00 -5.35
CA ASP A 67 -22.50 -6.85 -6.50
C ASP A 67 -21.32 -7.80 -6.80
N LYS A 68 -21.59 -9.10 -6.72
CA LYS A 68 -20.59 -10.15 -6.98
C LYS A 68 -20.13 -10.23 -8.44
N GLU A 69 -20.88 -9.62 -9.37
CA GLU A 69 -20.47 -9.52 -10.77
C GLU A 69 -19.16 -8.75 -10.92
N TYR A 70 -18.91 -7.79 -10.04
CA TYR A 70 -17.69 -6.98 -10.05
C TYR A 70 -16.53 -7.61 -9.26
N SER A 71 -16.66 -8.87 -8.82
CA SER A 71 -15.59 -9.52 -8.05
C SER A 71 -14.30 -9.67 -8.86
N TYR A 72 -13.23 -9.09 -8.32
CA TYR A 72 -11.87 -9.19 -8.88
C TYR A 72 -11.08 -10.42 -8.40
N ILE A 73 -11.67 -11.26 -7.55
CA ILE A 73 -11.03 -12.49 -7.06
C ILE A 73 -11.81 -13.68 -7.60
N SER A 74 -11.20 -14.46 -8.52
CA SER A 74 -11.83 -15.62 -9.14
C SER A 74 -10.83 -16.73 -9.37
N MET A 75 -11.24 -17.98 -9.05
CA MET A 75 -10.49 -19.18 -9.44
C MET A 75 -10.46 -19.34 -10.97
N GLY A 76 -11.48 -18.83 -11.68
CA GLY A 76 -11.52 -18.81 -13.14
C GLY A 76 -10.41 -17.94 -13.74
N ASN A 77 -10.07 -16.83 -13.10
CA ASN A 77 -8.98 -15.95 -13.52
C ASN A 77 -7.62 -16.63 -13.40
N MET A 78 -7.41 -17.46 -12.36
CA MET A 78 -6.18 -18.24 -12.21
C MET A 78 -5.94 -19.18 -13.40
N ILE A 79 -7.00 -19.78 -13.94
CA ILE A 79 -6.91 -20.69 -15.10
C ILE A 79 -6.74 -19.90 -16.40
N LYS A 80 -7.50 -18.83 -16.58
CA LYS A 80 -7.56 -18.05 -17.84
C LYS A 80 -6.38 -17.09 -17.98
N ASN A 81 -6.07 -16.34 -16.91
CA ASN A 81 -5.16 -15.19 -16.93
C ASN A 81 -3.88 -15.43 -16.10
N ARG A 82 -3.70 -16.65 -15.52
CA ARG A 82 -2.62 -16.97 -14.58
C ARG A 82 -2.51 -15.97 -13.41
N SER A 83 -3.62 -15.36 -13.04
CA SER A 83 -3.73 -14.39 -11.96
C SER A 83 -4.91 -14.72 -11.03
N LEU A 84 -4.68 -14.66 -9.72
CA LEU A 84 -5.74 -14.79 -8.71
C LEU A 84 -6.66 -13.55 -8.72
N PHE A 85 -6.07 -12.40 -9.01
CA PHE A 85 -6.77 -11.12 -9.10
C PHE A 85 -7.01 -10.75 -10.56
N ASP A 86 -8.20 -10.27 -10.87
CA ASP A 86 -8.50 -9.68 -12.17
C ASP A 86 -7.90 -8.27 -12.22
N MET A 87 -6.69 -8.18 -12.76
CA MET A 87 -5.93 -6.94 -12.81
C MET A 87 -6.56 -5.92 -13.78
N ASP A 88 -7.29 -6.39 -14.81
CA ASP A 88 -7.99 -5.52 -15.74
C ASP A 88 -9.25 -4.95 -15.08
N MET A 89 -9.98 -5.78 -14.32
CA MET A 89 -11.10 -5.29 -13.50
C MET A 89 -10.64 -4.18 -12.54
N LEU A 90 -9.54 -4.39 -11.81
CA LEU A 90 -9.04 -3.47 -10.78
C LEU A 90 -8.46 -2.17 -11.34
N PHE A 91 -7.68 -2.25 -12.43
CA PHE A 91 -6.86 -1.12 -12.90
C PHE A 91 -7.29 -0.55 -14.25
N ASP A 92 -8.36 -1.09 -14.85
CA ASP A 92 -8.97 -0.54 -16.04
C ASP A 92 -10.46 -0.29 -15.84
N ARG A 93 -11.26 -1.34 -15.57
CA ARG A 93 -12.72 -1.18 -15.45
C ARG A 93 -13.15 -0.41 -14.20
N TYR A 94 -12.57 -0.67 -13.03
CA TYR A 94 -12.95 0.07 -11.82
C TYR A 94 -12.73 1.57 -11.97
N PRO A 95 -11.52 2.06 -12.33
CA PRO A 95 -11.28 3.50 -12.38
C PRO A 95 -11.98 4.21 -13.54
N ASN A 96 -12.37 3.51 -14.61
CA ASN A 96 -12.96 4.13 -15.79
C ASN A 96 -14.49 3.94 -15.89
N GLU A 97 -15.05 2.86 -15.31
CA GLU A 97 -16.44 2.48 -15.55
C GLU A 97 -17.25 2.29 -14.26
N ILE A 98 -16.74 1.49 -13.29
CA ILE A 98 -17.53 0.96 -12.16
C ILE A 98 -17.42 1.86 -10.92
N PHE A 99 -16.19 2.21 -10.54
CA PHE A 99 -15.87 3.11 -9.44
C PHE A 99 -14.94 4.23 -9.95
N PRO A 100 -15.47 5.22 -10.68
CA PRO A 100 -14.66 6.21 -11.39
C PRO A 100 -13.62 6.88 -10.47
N PHE A 101 -12.38 6.96 -10.97
CA PHE A 101 -11.30 7.64 -10.27
C PHE A 101 -11.24 9.11 -10.68
N ASP A 102 -11.08 10.00 -9.72
CA ASP A 102 -10.96 11.43 -9.95
C ASP A 102 -9.51 11.81 -10.27
N PHE A 103 -9.14 11.57 -11.54
CA PHE A 103 -7.81 11.91 -12.07
C PHE A 103 -7.52 13.40 -11.97
N ASP A 104 -8.52 14.24 -12.16
CA ASP A 104 -8.33 15.69 -12.22
C ASP A 104 -7.95 16.23 -10.83
N THR A 105 -8.65 15.81 -9.77
CA THR A 105 -8.28 16.14 -8.38
C THR A 105 -6.92 15.58 -8.01
N TYR A 106 -6.60 14.33 -8.41
CA TYR A 106 -5.30 13.74 -8.14
C TYR A 106 -4.15 14.52 -8.81
N PHE A 107 -4.28 14.85 -10.10
CA PHE A 107 -3.24 15.54 -10.86
C PHE A 107 -3.04 17.00 -10.40
N GLN A 108 -4.10 17.65 -9.93
CA GLN A 108 -4.03 19.01 -9.40
C GLN A 108 -3.53 19.09 -7.96
N SER A 109 -3.42 17.96 -7.26
CA SER A 109 -2.96 17.92 -5.88
C SER A 109 -1.49 18.33 -5.77
N ASN A 110 -1.17 19.19 -4.79
CA ASN A 110 0.20 19.55 -4.42
C ASN A 110 0.90 18.46 -3.58
N THR A 111 0.19 17.43 -3.15
CA THR A 111 0.76 16.30 -2.41
C THR A 111 1.67 15.49 -3.34
N GLU A 112 2.93 15.33 -2.94
CA GLU A 112 3.84 14.40 -3.61
C GLU A 112 3.38 12.97 -3.31
N CYS A 113 3.10 12.16 -4.35
CA CYS A 113 2.63 10.79 -4.20
C CYS A 113 3.56 9.84 -4.92
N GLU A 114 4.16 8.89 -4.18
CA GLU A 114 5.03 7.86 -4.74
C GLU A 114 4.48 6.47 -4.43
N LEU A 115 4.40 5.65 -5.47
CA LEU A 115 3.94 4.28 -5.41
C LEU A 115 5.13 3.34 -5.56
N VAL A 116 5.26 2.40 -4.63
CA VAL A 116 6.43 1.51 -4.58
C VAL A 116 6.22 0.33 -5.51
N VAL A 117 7.20 0.08 -6.36
CA VAL A 117 7.30 -1.09 -7.24
C VAL A 117 8.63 -1.79 -7.01
N THR A 118 8.76 -3.04 -7.43
CA THR A 118 10.04 -3.77 -7.44
C THR A 118 10.48 -3.99 -8.87
N ASN A 119 11.63 -3.42 -9.26
CA ASN A 119 12.22 -3.66 -10.57
C ASN A 119 12.72 -5.11 -10.63
N CYS A 120 12.28 -5.85 -11.66
CA CYS A 120 12.59 -7.28 -11.78
C CYS A 120 14.06 -7.53 -12.13
N ASN A 121 14.72 -6.62 -12.83
CA ASN A 121 16.14 -6.78 -13.24
C ASN A 121 17.09 -6.53 -12.07
N THR A 122 16.86 -5.46 -11.31
CA THR A 122 17.71 -5.05 -10.17
C THR A 122 17.32 -5.74 -8.86
N GLY A 123 16.05 -6.14 -8.71
CA GLY A 123 15.47 -6.62 -7.45
C GLY A 123 15.32 -5.51 -6.40
N GLU A 124 15.48 -4.25 -6.77
CA GLU A 124 15.41 -3.09 -5.88
C GLU A 124 14.01 -2.43 -5.92
N ALA A 125 13.69 -1.68 -4.87
CA ALA A 125 12.49 -0.87 -4.82
C ALA A 125 12.70 0.40 -5.64
N GLU A 126 11.70 0.75 -6.44
CA GLU A 126 11.58 2.04 -7.09
C GLU A 126 10.29 2.74 -6.64
N TYR A 127 10.34 4.07 -6.59
CA TYR A 127 9.28 4.91 -6.05
C TYR A 127 8.79 5.80 -7.19
N LEU A 128 7.71 5.37 -7.82
CA LEU A 128 7.21 5.98 -9.05
C LEU A 128 6.08 6.96 -8.76
N SER A 129 6.12 8.09 -9.44
CA SER A 129 5.09 9.14 -9.39
C SER A 129 4.61 9.46 -10.80
N GLU A 130 3.32 9.75 -10.95
CA GLU A 130 2.73 10.16 -12.22
C GLU A 130 1.69 11.28 -11.97
N LYS A 131 1.73 12.36 -12.76
CA LYS A 131 0.87 13.54 -12.56
C LYS A 131 0.16 14.02 -13.83
N GLU A 132 0.30 13.29 -14.93
CA GLU A 132 -0.21 13.72 -16.24
C GLU A 132 -0.94 12.60 -16.99
N ASP A 133 -0.42 11.38 -16.97
CA ASP A 133 -0.95 10.25 -17.73
C ASP A 133 -1.80 9.31 -16.86
N ARG A 134 -3.12 9.29 -17.15
CA ARG A 134 -4.11 8.46 -16.45
C ARG A 134 -3.77 6.97 -16.54
N GLN A 135 -3.42 6.50 -17.74
CA GLN A 135 -3.13 5.08 -17.97
C GLN A 135 -1.82 4.67 -17.29
N LYS A 136 -0.80 5.52 -17.34
CA LYS A 136 0.48 5.27 -16.66
C LYS A 136 0.30 5.22 -15.15
N LEU A 137 -0.50 6.11 -14.56
CA LEU A 137 -0.82 6.07 -13.13
C LEU A 137 -1.47 4.73 -12.74
N MET A 138 -2.48 4.28 -13.51
CA MET A 138 -3.13 2.99 -13.23
C MET A 138 -2.18 1.81 -13.47
N ASN A 139 -1.29 1.88 -14.44
CA ASN A 139 -0.28 0.85 -14.66
C ASN A 139 0.78 0.80 -13.53
N ILE A 140 1.13 1.93 -12.92
CA ILE A 140 1.98 1.96 -11.71
C ILE A 140 1.25 1.31 -10.54
N CYS A 141 -0.05 1.60 -10.31
CA CYS A 141 -0.87 0.93 -9.30
C CYS A 141 -0.94 -0.59 -9.54
N ARG A 142 -1.12 -0.99 -10.81
CA ARG A 142 -1.12 -2.40 -11.25
C ARG A 142 0.23 -3.05 -10.94
N ALA A 143 1.35 -2.43 -11.28
CA ALA A 143 2.69 -2.93 -11.01
C ALA A 143 2.94 -3.10 -9.51
N SER A 144 2.61 -2.06 -8.72
CA SER A 144 2.70 -2.09 -7.26
C SER A 144 1.88 -3.22 -6.62
N SER A 145 0.81 -3.68 -7.29
CA SER A 145 -0.11 -4.73 -6.83
C SER A 145 0.13 -6.10 -7.47
N SER A 146 1.10 -6.23 -8.39
CA SER A 146 1.38 -7.48 -9.12
C SER A 146 2.20 -8.43 -8.27
N LEU A 147 1.49 -9.35 -7.57
CA LEU A 147 2.09 -10.34 -6.68
C LEU A 147 2.92 -11.38 -7.46
N PRO A 148 4.10 -11.78 -6.96
CA PRO A 148 4.95 -12.76 -7.62
C PRO A 148 4.23 -14.10 -7.78
N VAL A 149 4.33 -14.70 -8.97
CA VAL A 149 3.76 -15.99 -9.38
C VAL A 149 2.24 -15.97 -9.62
N VAL A 150 1.51 -15.13 -8.91
CA VAL A 150 0.02 -15.09 -8.99
C VAL A 150 -0.51 -13.89 -9.77
N SER A 151 0.36 -13.06 -10.29
CA SER A 151 0.05 -11.98 -11.23
C SER A 151 1.18 -11.85 -12.27
N PRO A 152 0.91 -11.37 -13.49
CA PRO A 152 1.94 -11.09 -14.47
C PRO A 152 2.84 -9.92 -14.03
N MET A 153 4.07 -9.89 -14.54
CA MET A 153 4.92 -8.69 -14.49
C MET A 153 4.28 -7.59 -15.33
N VAL A 154 4.49 -6.34 -14.93
CA VAL A 154 4.01 -5.16 -15.65
C VAL A 154 5.19 -4.42 -16.25
N GLU A 155 5.10 -4.14 -17.54
CA GLU A 155 6.09 -3.32 -18.24
C GLU A 155 5.74 -1.84 -18.11
N LEU A 156 6.71 -1.02 -17.68
CA LEU A 156 6.63 0.43 -17.62
C LEU A 156 7.95 1.01 -18.15
N ASP A 157 7.86 1.85 -19.16
CA ASP A 157 9.00 2.54 -19.75
C ASP A 157 10.18 1.61 -20.15
N GLY A 158 9.87 0.37 -20.58
CA GLY A 158 10.85 -0.64 -20.98
C GLY A 158 11.43 -1.50 -19.86
N GLU A 159 11.01 -1.30 -18.63
CA GLU A 159 11.41 -2.10 -17.46
C GLU A 159 10.24 -2.96 -16.94
N MET A 160 10.58 -4.12 -16.36
CA MET A 160 9.60 -5.06 -15.82
C MET A 160 9.48 -4.90 -14.30
N TYR A 161 8.24 -4.82 -13.81
CA TYR A 161 7.95 -4.58 -12.40
C TYR A 161 7.01 -5.61 -11.79
N LEU A 162 7.16 -5.82 -10.50
CA LEU A 162 6.25 -6.55 -9.61
C LEU A 162 5.94 -5.72 -8.35
N ASP A 163 5.08 -6.30 -7.48
CA ASP A 163 4.63 -5.71 -6.20
C ASP A 163 5.79 -5.12 -5.39
N GLY A 164 5.67 -3.85 -5.03
CA GLY A 164 6.70 -3.11 -4.29
C GLY A 164 7.03 -3.73 -2.94
N GLY A 165 6.07 -4.43 -2.33
CA GLY A 165 6.28 -5.13 -1.07
C GLY A 165 7.24 -6.32 -1.15
N ILE A 166 7.82 -6.64 -2.31
CA ILE A 166 8.92 -7.59 -2.44
C ILE A 166 10.20 -6.95 -1.89
N ALA A 167 10.52 -5.73 -2.33
CA ALA A 167 11.75 -5.02 -1.97
C ALA A 167 11.57 -4.10 -0.76
N ASP A 168 10.51 -3.26 -0.75
CA ASP A 168 10.17 -2.37 0.37
C ASP A 168 8.68 -2.43 0.68
N SER A 169 8.30 -3.14 1.74
CA SER A 169 6.89 -3.32 2.12
C SER A 169 6.33 -2.17 2.94
N ILE A 170 7.19 -1.33 3.56
CA ILE A 170 6.83 -0.19 4.43
C ILE A 170 7.86 0.92 4.22
N PRO A 171 7.65 1.84 3.28
CA PRO A 171 8.67 2.78 2.78
C PRO A 171 8.98 3.95 3.73
N VAL A 172 8.97 3.72 5.05
CA VAL A 172 9.27 4.74 6.06
C VAL A 172 10.71 5.25 5.99
N ILE A 173 11.67 4.35 5.73
CA ILE A 173 13.09 4.72 5.59
C ILE A 173 13.28 5.61 4.36
N HIS A 174 12.57 5.34 3.27
CA HIS A 174 12.59 6.18 2.07
C HIS A 174 12.06 7.59 2.37
N ALA A 175 10.90 7.70 3.03
CA ALA A 175 10.34 8.99 3.42
C ALA A 175 11.31 9.81 4.31
N MET A 176 11.96 9.17 5.28
CA MET A 176 12.97 9.82 6.11
C MET A 176 14.20 10.28 5.30
N LYS A 177 14.69 9.47 4.35
CA LYS A 177 15.80 9.85 3.46
C LYS A 177 15.43 11.03 2.54
N LYS A 178 14.17 11.18 2.18
CA LYS A 178 13.66 12.37 1.46
C LYS A 178 13.60 13.63 2.32
N GLY A 179 13.86 13.53 3.63
CA GLY A 179 13.89 14.65 4.57
C GLY A 179 12.58 14.89 5.33
N TYR A 180 11.61 13.96 5.26
CA TYR A 180 10.39 14.04 6.06
C TYR A 180 10.67 13.58 7.49
N ARG A 181 10.61 14.51 8.46
CA ARG A 181 10.87 14.22 9.88
C ARG A 181 9.61 13.74 10.62
N LYS A 182 8.43 14.17 10.19
CA LYS A 182 7.13 13.71 10.72
C LYS A 182 6.56 12.61 9.83
N ASN A 183 6.45 11.41 10.36
CA ASN A 183 6.03 10.24 9.62
C ASN A 183 4.86 9.55 10.31
N VAL A 184 3.72 9.49 9.65
CA VAL A 184 2.54 8.72 10.07
C VAL A 184 2.52 7.42 9.27
N VAL A 185 2.61 6.29 9.95
CA VAL A 185 2.71 4.95 9.33
C VAL A 185 1.44 4.17 9.62
N ILE A 186 0.74 3.74 8.57
CA ILE A 186 -0.42 2.85 8.69
C ILE A 186 -0.01 1.44 8.32
N LEU A 187 -0.06 0.54 9.30
CA LEU A 187 0.25 -0.88 9.15
C LEU A 187 -1.03 -1.71 9.02
N THR A 188 -0.91 -2.86 8.37
CA THR A 188 -2.01 -3.81 8.15
C THR A 188 -1.89 -5.08 9.01
N ARG A 189 -0.95 -5.07 9.96
CA ARG A 189 -0.67 -6.15 10.91
C ARG A 189 -0.59 -5.63 12.34
N ASN A 190 -0.95 -6.50 13.28
CA ASN A 190 -0.87 -6.21 14.71
C ASN A 190 0.57 -6.02 15.18
N TYR A 191 0.70 -5.38 16.33
CA TYR A 191 1.99 -5.29 17.05
C TYR A 191 2.64 -6.65 17.26
N GLY A 192 3.96 -6.71 17.10
CA GLY A 192 4.74 -7.94 17.29
C GLY A 192 4.67 -8.94 16.13
N TYR A 193 3.88 -8.68 15.07
CA TYR A 193 3.89 -9.54 13.90
C TYR A 193 5.29 -9.60 13.26
N ARG A 194 5.69 -10.81 12.85
CA ARG A 194 6.91 -11.03 12.05
C ARG A 194 6.61 -11.98 10.89
N LYS A 195 7.16 -11.68 9.73
CA LYS A 195 7.03 -12.51 8.53
C LYS A 195 7.92 -13.74 8.65
N GLU A 196 7.38 -14.89 8.31
CA GLU A 196 8.14 -16.13 8.31
C GLU A 196 9.02 -16.29 7.06
N LYS A 197 10.08 -17.08 7.20
CA LYS A 197 10.94 -17.48 6.09
C LYS A 197 10.12 -18.23 5.03
N PRO A 198 10.39 -18.01 3.71
CA PRO A 198 9.72 -18.75 2.66
C PRO A 198 9.90 -20.26 2.82
N GLY A 199 8.79 -20.97 2.98
CA GLY A 199 8.75 -22.43 3.04
C GLY A 199 8.65 -23.07 1.65
N LYS A 200 7.51 -23.72 1.36
CA LYS A 200 7.23 -24.40 0.07
C LYS A 200 7.28 -23.45 -1.14
N SER A 201 7.00 -22.16 -0.97
CA SER A 201 7.07 -21.13 -2.02
C SER A 201 8.48 -20.90 -2.56
N LYS A 202 9.54 -21.29 -1.84
CA LYS A 202 10.94 -21.12 -2.30
C LYS A 202 11.18 -21.82 -3.64
N ALA A 203 10.78 -23.08 -3.78
CA ALA A 203 10.96 -23.83 -5.03
C ALA A 203 10.20 -23.19 -6.20
N LEU A 204 9.01 -22.65 -5.94
CA LEU A 204 8.19 -21.96 -6.92
C LEU A 204 8.85 -20.67 -7.38
N TYR A 205 9.39 -19.86 -6.45
CA TYR A 205 10.14 -18.64 -6.80
C TYR A 205 11.39 -18.96 -7.63
N VAL A 206 12.16 -19.98 -7.27
CA VAL A 206 13.33 -20.40 -8.04
C VAL A 206 12.96 -20.81 -9.46
N ALA A 207 11.88 -21.56 -9.64
CA ALA A 207 11.41 -21.98 -10.95
C ALA A 207 10.89 -20.82 -11.81
N ALA A 208 10.14 -19.88 -11.20
CA ALA A 208 9.50 -18.76 -11.89
C ALA A 208 10.48 -17.63 -12.26
N PHE A 209 11.49 -17.38 -11.41
CA PHE A 209 12.33 -16.18 -11.53
C PHE A 209 13.82 -16.50 -11.72
N ARG A 210 14.17 -17.67 -12.30
CA ARG A 210 15.57 -18.06 -12.57
C ARG A 210 16.30 -17.08 -13.48
N GLU A 211 15.58 -16.39 -14.35
CA GLU A 211 16.12 -15.38 -15.29
C GLU A 211 16.30 -13.99 -14.64
N TYR A 212 15.78 -13.82 -13.40
CA TYR A 212 15.84 -12.61 -12.61
C TYR A 212 16.53 -12.88 -11.25
N PRO A 213 17.85 -13.15 -11.23
CA PRO A 213 18.55 -13.58 -10.02
C PRO A 213 18.51 -12.56 -8.88
N ASN A 214 18.51 -11.26 -9.18
CA ASN A 214 18.42 -10.21 -8.19
C ASN A 214 17.03 -10.17 -7.54
N LEU A 215 15.97 -10.22 -8.35
CA LEU A 215 14.60 -10.35 -7.86
C LEU A 215 14.43 -11.59 -6.99
N LEU A 216 14.96 -12.74 -7.43
CA LEU A 216 14.89 -13.97 -6.67
C LEU A 216 15.58 -13.84 -5.31
N ASN A 217 16.76 -13.21 -5.25
CA ASN A 217 17.46 -12.92 -4.01
C ASN A 217 16.61 -12.04 -3.07
N THR A 218 15.99 -10.97 -3.59
CA THR A 218 15.11 -10.08 -2.83
C THR A 218 13.89 -10.83 -2.30
N LEU A 219 13.22 -11.63 -3.13
CA LEU A 219 12.09 -12.48 -2.72
C LEU A 219 12.43 -13.42 -1.57
N LEU A 220 13.59 -14.10 -1.66
CA LEU A 220 14.04 -15.06 -0.64
C LEU A 220 14.43 -14.38 0.68
N ASN A 221 14.86 -13.12 0.63
CA ASN A 221 15.25 -12.32 1.81
C ASN A 221 14.16 -11.34 2.30
N ARG A 222 13.02 -11.25 1.61
CA ARG A 222 11.91 -10.35 1.94
C ARG A 222 11.53 -10.37 3.41
N TYR A 223 11.46 -11.55 4.02
CA TYR A 223 11.08 -11.70 5.43
C TYR A 223 12.07 -11.00 6.37
N ARG A 224 13.39 -11.01 6.06
CA ARG A 224 14.42 -10.36 6.85
C ARG A 224 14.30 -8.84 6.77
N ASN A 225 14.16 -8.32 5.54
CA ASN A 225 14.02 -6.88 5.30
C ASN A 225 12.75 -6.34 5.99
N TYR A 226 11.63 -7.02 5.80
CA TYR A 226 10.36 -6.67 6.41
C TYR A 226 10.44 -6.65 7.95
N ASN A 227 10.98 -7.71 8.56
CA ASN A 227 11.08 -7.81 10.01
C ASN A 227 12.03 -6.75 10.59
N ARG A 228 13.15 -6.48 9.91
CA ARG A 228 14.07 -5.40 10.31
C ARG A 228 13.38 -4.03 10.26
N THR A 229 12.57 -3.77 9.22
CA THR A 229 11.81 -2.51 9.15
C THR A 229 10.80 -2.42 10.29
N LEU A 230 10.09 -3.51 10.64
CA LEU A 230 9.19 -3.52 11.79
C LEU A 230 9.94 -3.29 13.12
N ASP A 231 11.12 -3.89 13.31
CA ASP A 231 11.93 -3.66 14.51
C ASP A 231 12.31 -2.17 14.66
N LEU A 232 12.65 -1.52 13.55
CA LEU A 232 12.92 -0.07 13.52
C LEU A 232 11.66 0.76 13.80
N ILE A 233 10.52 0.41 13.18
CA ILE A 233 9.25 1.09 13.40
C ILE A 233 8.84 1.01 14.88
N GLU A 234 8.87 -0.19 15.49
CA GLU A 234 8.51 -0.38 16.89
C GLU A 234 9.45 0.40 17.84
N LYS A 235 10.74 0.50 17.48
CA LYS A 235 11.70 1.32 18.20
C LYS A 235 11.36 2.82 18.09
N TRP A 236 11.22 3.33 16.87
CA TRP A 236 10.95 4.75 16.61
C TRP A 236 9.59 5.20 17.12
N GLU A 237 8.57 4.34 17.09
CA GLU A 237 7.27 4.57 17.71
C GLU A 237 7.42 4.78 19.23
N LYS A 238 8.14 3.87 19.91
CA LYS A 238 8.42 3.97 21.36
C LYS A 238 9.21 5.22 21.73
N GLU A 239 10.08 5.68 20.86
CA GLU A 239 10.89 6.90 21.02
C GLU A 239 10.14 8.18 20.62
N GLY A 240 8.91 8.06 20.09
CA GLY A 240 8.10 9.20 19.64
C GLY A 240 8.56 9.84 18.32
N HIS A 241 9.45 9.18 17.57
CA HIS A 241 9.97 9.69 16.30
C HIS A 241 8.99 9.51 15.14
N ILE A 242 8.09 8.54 15.22
CA ILE A 242 7.03 8.29 14.24
C ILE A 242 5.70 8.04 14.96
N PHE A 243 4.59 8.28 14.26
CA PHE A 243 3.26 7.92 14.72
C PHE A 243 2.76 6.70 13.95
N VAL A 244 2.27 5.68 14.65
CA VAL A 244 1.85 4.41 14.03
C VAL A 244 0.39 4.10 14.33
N ILE A 245 -0.37 3.79 13.30
CA ILE A 245 -1.71 3.21 13.36
C ILE A 245 -1.62 1.77 12.87
N ARG A 246 -2.12 0.81 13.66
CA ARG A 246 -2.14 -0.62 13.31
C ARG A 246 -3.37 -1.30 13.89
N PRO A 247 -3.84 -2.40 13.28
CA PRO A 247 -4.98 -3.13 13.82
C PRO A 247 -4.74 -3.62 15.24
N GLU A 248 -5.76 -3.51 16.07
CA GLU A 248 -5.82 -4.07 17.44
C GLU A 248 -6.71 -5.32 17.51
N MET A 249 -7.50 -5.59 16.45
CA MET A 249 -8.23 -6.84 16.26
C MET A 249 -7.50 -7.79 15.30
N GLU A 250 -7.91 -9.06 15.22
CA GLU A 250 -7.33 -10.04 14.29
C GLU A 250 -7.49 -9.57 12.84
N PRO A 251 -6.41 -9.43 12.06
CA PRO A 251 -6.49 -8.97 10.69
C PRO A 251 -7.13 -10.01 9.76
N VAL A 252 -7.92 -9.54 8.82
CA VAL A 252 -8.49 -10.38 7.76
C VAL A 252 -7.41 -11.01 6.86
N GLY A 253 -7.76 -12.04 6.10
CA GLY A 253 -6.89 -12.65 5.09
C GLY A 253 -6.56 -11.69 3.95
N ARG A 254 -5.45 -11.96 3.21
CA ARG A 254 -5.10 -11.16 2.02
C ARG A 254 -6.12 -11.22 0.90
N ALA A 255 -6.83 -12.34 0.79
CA ALA A 255 -7.86 -12.60 -0.20
C ALA A 255 -9.19 -12.91 0.50
N GLU A 256 -9.46 -12.24 1.63
CA GLU A 256 -10.74 -12.34 2.34
C GLU A 256 -11.89 -11.91 1.40
N ARG A 257 -13.01 -12.63 1.49
CA ARG A 257 -14.21 -12.36 0.67
C ARG A 257 -15.46 -12.18 1.50
N ASP A 258 -15.35 -12.41 2.79
CA ASP A 258 -16.44 -12.22 3.73
C ASP A 258 -16.67 -10.72 3.92
N GLU A 259 -17.78 -10.22 3.39
CA GLU A 259 -18.12 -8.80 3.40
C GLU A 259 -18.31 -8.27 4.81
N GLU A 260 -18.86 -9.08 5.72
CA GLU A 260 -19.04 -8.68 7.12
C GLU A 260 -17.70 -8.50 7.83
N LYS A 261 -16.75 -9.43 7.59
CA LYS A 261 -15.39 -9.30 8.15
C LYS A 261 -14.64 -8.12 7.58
N LEU A 262 -14.76 -7.88 6.27
CA LEU A 262 -14.15 -6.72 5.63
C LEU A 262 -14.76 -5.43 6.14
N ALA A 263 -16.09 -5.35 6.29
CA ALA A 263 -16.78 -4.19 6.84
C ALA A 263 -16.40 -3.93 8.31
N ALA A 264 -16.31 -4.97 9.13
CA ALA A 264 -15.86 -4.86 10.51
C ALA A 264 -14.40 -4.37 10.60
N PHE A 265 -13.52 -4.86 9.72
CA PHE A 265 -12.12 -4.45 9.70
C PHE A 265 -11.92 -3.02 9.17
N TYR A 266 -12.74 -2.57 8.22
CA TYR A 266 -12.84 -1.17 7.80
C TYR A 266 -13.27 -0.27 8.96
N GLN A 267 -14.39 -0.65 9.62
CA GLN A 267 -14.94 0.13 10.73
C GLN A 267 -13.95 0.26 11.88
N HIS A 268 -13.21 -0.83 12.17
CA HIS A 268 -12.14 -0.80 13.16
C HIS A 268 -11.07 0.25 12.81
N GLY A 269 -10.65 0.34 11.55
CA GLY A 269 -9.69 1.36 11.12
C GLY A 269 -10.21 2.78 11.30
N TYR A 270 -11.46 3.01 10.92
CA TYR A 270 -12.13 4.29 11.08
C TYR A 270 -12.26 4.72 12.55
N ASP A 271 -12.76 3.83 13.40
CA ASP A 271 -12.97 4.12 14.83
C ASP A 271 -11.65 4.31 15.57
N LEU A 272 -10.64 3.50 15.27
CA LEU A 272 -9.31 3.62 15.86
C LEU A 272 -8.66 4.95 15.49
N MET A 273 -8.78 5.41 14.23
CA MET A 273 -8.24 6.71 13.85
C MET A 273 -9.01 7.86 14.54
N LYS A 274 -10.32 7.72 14.67
CA LYS A 274 -11.15 8.68 15.43
C LYS A 274 -10.71 8.81 16.87
N GLU A 275 -10.34 7.70 17.52
CA GLU A 275 -9.81 7.70 18.88
C GLU A 275 -8.43 8.37 18.95
N LYS A 276 -7.56 8.11 17.99
CA LYS A 276 -6.16 8.54 18.02
C LYS A 276 -5.86 9.86 17.28
N ILE A 277 -6.87 10.55 16.75
CA ILE A 277 -6.66 11.78 15.96
C ILE A 277 -5.95 12.87 16.76
N THR A 278 -6.35 13.10 18.00
CA THR A 278 -5.75 14.11 18.88
C THR A 278 -4.28 13.82 19.17
N ASP A 279 -3.94 12.55 19.39
CA ASP A 279 -2.55 12.10 19.63
C ASP A 279 -1.70 12.32 18.38
N MET A 280 -2.24 11.97 17.18
CA MET A 280 -1.56 12.21 15.92
C MET A 280 -1.34 13.70 15.66
N GLU A 281 -2.36 14.55 15.88
CA GLU A 281 -2.22 15.99 15.71
C GLU A 281 -1.18 16.59 16.68
N THR A 282 -1.15 16.08 17.90
CA THR A 282 -0.14 16.47 18.89
C THR A 282 1.25 16.10 18.42
N TYR A 283 1.44 14.86 17.94
CA TYR A 283 2.71 14.40 17.35
C TYR A 283 3.13 15.29 16.16
N LEU A 284 2.22 15.63 15.27
CA LEU A 284 2.52 16.46 14.08
C LEU A 284 2.93 17.90 14.45
N LYS A 285 2.42 18.44 15.58
CA LYS A 285 2.70 19.80 16.06
C LYS A 285 3.95 19.91 16.94
N GLN A 286 4.48 18.79 17.45
CA GLN A 286 5.70 18.80 18.25
C GLN A 286 6.88 19.31 17.39
N ASP A 287 7.60 20.31 17.87
CA ASP A 287 8.87 20.69 17.29
C ASP A 287 9.85 19.52 17.49
N ASN A 288 10.57 19.14 16.44
CA ASN A 288 11.67 18.19 16.60
C ASN A 288 12.78 18.96 17.32
N GLU A 289 12.87 18.77 18.63
CA GLU A 289 14.09 19.12 19.35
C GLU A 289 15.22 18.27 18.76
N ASP A 290 16.25 18.92 18.23
CA ASP A 290 17.45 18.33 17.63
C ASP A 290 18.22 17.40 18.56
#